data_fcf7c9fef2b4bb56b15cbf3be9aa0ea1
#
_entry.id   fcf7c9fef2b4bb56b15cbf3be9aa0ea1
#
_cell.length_a   1.000
_cell.length_b   1.000
_cell.length_c   1.000
_cell.angle_alpha   90.00
_cell.angle_beta   90.00
_cell.angle_gamma   90.00
#
_symmetry.space_group_name_H-M   'P 1'
#
loop_
_entity.id
_entity.type
_entity.pdbx_description
1 polymer ?
#
loop_
_entity_poly.entity_id
_entity_poly.type
_entity_poly.pdbx_seq_one_letter_code
_entity_poly.pdbx_strand_id
1 'polypeptide(L)'
;SSAASDVYKRQPSESFDEIRSEPVILVSNTFPDSGILRTILMLEAINDIRRGDLENFKGEGEQNLDYVGPGVFLAIPYYGYARQDKRFSPGETISARVISDILGKVCDGMVILDLHEPKVLEDCDFPVKFVSSMPEIAERLKEEVDPDFILSPDKGAIDRASEVASIGGWEFSYLEKTRIDAHTIEHQAKDLDVKGKVVAIVDDMISTGGTICRASDALRRQGAKSVYAACTHGLFTGGALSKLASHVDGVYTTDSLRNPRSVVSSAPALARGLRELME
;
A
#
# COMPACT_ATOMS: atom_id res chain seq x y z
N SER A 1 -23.48 -1.61 -11.72
CA SER A 1 -23.42 -0.83 -12.99
C SER A 1 -23.85 0.62 -12.83
N SER A 2 -24.42 1.04 -11.69
CA SER A 2 -24.88 2.42 -11.47
C SER A 2 -23.81 3.35 -10.89
N ALA A 3 -22.83 2.85 -10.15
CA ALA A 3 -21.85 3.69 -9.48
C ALA A 3 -20.86 4.39 -10.43
N ALA A 4 -20.49 3.77 -11.55
CA ALA A 4 -19.62 4.41 -12.55
C ALA A 4 -20.35 5.52 -13.31
N SER A 5 -21.66 5.38 -13.60
CA SER A 5 -22.43 6.40 -14.28
C SER A 5 -22.69 7.65 -13.44
N ASP A 6 -22.70 7.54 -12.10
CA ASP A 6 -22.97 8.68 -11.20
C ASP A 6 -21.73 9.58 -11.00
N VAL A 7 -20.51 9.06 -11.16
CA VAL A 7 -19.28 9.86 -11.13
C VAL A 7 -19.23 10.83 -12.32
N TYR A 8 -19.74 10.43 -13.48
CA TYR A 8 -19.78 11.28 -14.69
C TYR A 8 -20.91 12.32 -14.72
N LYS A 9 -21.88 12.25 -13.80
CA LYS A 9 -23.04 13.15 -13.79
C LYS A 9 -22.90 14.37 -12.89
N ARG A 10 -21.85 14.47 -12.10
CA ARG A 10 -21.56 15.64 -11.27
C ARG A 10 -20.47 16.47 -11.91
N GLN A 11 -20.87 17.38 -12.77
CA GLN A 11 -20.01 18.41 -13.34
C GLN A 11 -20.25 19.73 -12.60
N PRO A 12 -19.31 20.23 -11.81
CA PRO A 12 -19.27 21.64 -11.46
C PRO A 12 -18.52 22.37 -12.56
N SER A 13 -19.17 23.27 -13.25
CA SER A 13 -18.59 24.12 -14.31
C SER A 13 -17.43 25.02 -13.84
N GLU A 14 -17.32 25.24 -12.54
CA GLU A 14 -16.28 26.08 -11.93
C GLU A 14 -14.93 25.38 -11.71
N SER A 15 -14.86 24.04 -11.76
CA SER A 15 -13.61 23.28 -11.50
C SER A 15 -12.77 23.01 -12.73
N PHE A 16 -13.26 23.27 -13.96
CA PHE A 16 -12.50 22.96 -15.17
C PHE A 16 -11.29 23.90 -15.38
N ASP A 17 -11.42 25.17 -15.03
CA ASP A 17 -10.31 26.11 -15.15
C ASP A 17 -9.17 25.78 -14.20
N GLU A 18 -9.48 25.33 -12.98
CA GLU A 18 -8.48 24.86 -12.03
C GLU A 18 -7.78 23.58 -12.51
N ILE A 19 -8.53 22.62 -13.06
CA ILE A 19 -7.95 21.39 -13.66
C ILE A 19 -7.02 21.72 -14.82
N ARG A 20 -7.29 22.79 -15.58
CA ARG A 20 -6.44 23.23 -16.70
C ARG A 20 -5.20 23.99 -16.26
N SER A 21 -5.27 24.76 -15.19
CA SER A 21 -4.22 25.71 -14.78
C SER A 21 -3.32 25.22 -13.66
N GLU A 22 -3.76 24.23 -12.87
CA GLU A 22 -3.04 23.77 -11.68
C GLU A 22 -2.63 22.30 -11.81
N PRO A 23 -1.58 21.84 -11.11
CA PRO A 23 -1.26 20.43 -10.99
C PRO A 23 -2.45 19.65 -10.39
N VAL A 24 -2.77 18.49 -10.95
CA VAL A 24 -3.85 17.64 -10.45
C VAL A 24 -3.28 16.41 -9.79
N ILE A 25 -3.71 16.13 -8.58
CA ILE A 25 -3.37 14.91 -7.85
C ILE A 25 -4.62 14.05 -7.74
N LEU A 26 -4.61 12.88 -8.40
CA LEU A 26 -5.63 11.85 -8.22
C LEU A 26 -5.17 10.89 -7.12
N VAL A 27 -5.94 10.77 -6.03
CA VAL A 27 -5.73 9.74 -5.00
C VAL A 27 -6.66 8.57 -5.29
N SER A 28 -6.12 7.43 -5.68
CA SER A 28 -6.92 6.27 -6.06
C SER A 28 -6.21 4.94 -5.79
N ASN A 29 -6.97 3.95 -5.30
CA ASN A 29 -6.50 2.58 -5.16
C ASN A 29 -6.69 1.80 -6.46
N THR A 30 -5.69 1.00 -6.84
CA THR A 30 -5.77 0.09 -7.97
C THR A 30 -6.28 -1.31 -7.57
N PHE A 31 -7.12 -1.36 -6.57
CA PHE A 31 -7.75 -2.58 -6.03
C PHE A 31 -9.23 -2.31 -5.66
N PRO A 32 -10.14 -3.28 -5.87
CA PRO A 32 -9.99 -4.47 -6.73
C PRO A 32 -9.80 -4.10 -8.22
N ASP A 33 -9.82 -5.05 -9.16
CA ASP A 33 -9.59 -4.81 -10.60
C ASP A 33 -10.39 -3.64 -11.18
N SER A 34 -11.63 -3.46 -10.72
CA SER A 34 -12.46 -2.29 -11.05
C SER A 34 -11.86 -0.97 -10.58
N GLY A 35 -10.96 -0.98 -9.59
CA GLY A 35 -10.20 0.19 -9.15
C GLY A 35 -9.20 0.64 -10.20
N ILE A 36 -8.50 -0.31 -10.85
CA ILE A 36 -7.56 0.00 -11.94
C ILE A 36 -8.30 0.71 -13.08
N LEU A 37 -9.40 0.10 -13.55
CA LEU A 37 -10.20 0.70 -14.65
C LEU A 37 -10.73 2.08 -14.25
N ARG A 38 -11.25 2.24 -13.05
CA ARG A 38 -11.74 3.53 -12.54
C ARG A 38 -10.62 4.57 -12.53
N THR A 39 -9.44 4.22 -12.07
CA THR A 39 -8.28 5.12 -12.02
C THR A 39 -7.90 5.59 -13.42
N ILE A 40 -7.80 4.66 -14.38
CA ILE A 40 -7.51 4.99 -15.77
C ILE A 40 -8.56 5.95 -16.36
N LEU A 41 -9.84 5.63 -16.21
CA LEU A 41 -10.93 6.46 -16.72
C LEU A 41 -10.97 7.86 -16.09
N MET A 42 -10.63 7.99 -14.80
CA MET A 42 -10.54 9.29 -14.12
C MET A 42 -9.35 10.11 -14.61
N LEU A 43 -8.19 9.49 -14.81
CA LEU A 43 -7.00 10.16 -15.36
C LEU A 43 -7.25 10.63 -16.80
N GLU A 44 -7.86 9.79 -17.64
CA GLU A 44 -8.22 10.19 -19.00
C GLU A 44 -9.25 11.33 -19.03
N ALA A 45 -10.25 11.31 -18.15
CA ALA A 45 -11.20 12.41 -18.05
C ALA A 45 -10.51 13.75 -17.65
N ILE A 46 -9.51 13.70 -16.77
CA ILE A 46 -8.67 14.87 -16.43
C ILE A 46 -7.90 15.34 -17.67
N ASN A 47 -7.29 14.42 -18.41
CA ASN A 47 -6.54 14.73 -19.62
C ASN A 47 -7.43 15.31 -20.72
N ASP A 48 -8.66 14.81 -20.92
CA ASP A 48 -9.63 15.34 -21.87
C ASP A 48 -10.05 16.77 -21.52
N ILE A 49 -10.30 17.05 -20.23
CA ILE A 49 -10.58 18.42 -19.74
C ILE A 49 -9.42 19.36 -20.10
N ARG A 50 -8.18 18.92 -19.92
CA ARG A 50 -6.98 19.70 -20.22
C ARG A 50 -6.78 19.96 -21.70
N ARG A 51 -7.03 18.96 -22.54
CA ARG A 51 -6.96 19.06 -24.01
C ARG A 51 -8.07 19.93 -24.60
N GLY A 52 -9.05 20.34 -23.78
CA GLY A 52 -10.19 21.15 -24.24
C GLY A 52 -11.28 20.36 -24.95
N ASP A 53 -11.28 19.04 -24.84
CA ASP A 53 -12.21 18.13 -25.54
C ASP A 53 -13.58 18.00 -24.84
N LEU A 54 -14.01 19.05 -24.14
CA LEU A 54 -15.25 19.03 -23.36
C LEU A 54 -16.54 19.17 -24.17
N GLU A 55 -16.46 19.76 -25.36
CA GLU A 55 -17.63 20.07 -26.19
C GLU A 55 -17.89 19.01 -27.26
N ASN A 56 -16.99 18.06 -27.42
CA ASN A 56 -17.04 17.08 -28.47
C ASN A 56 -17.69 15.77 -28.05
N PHE A 57 -18.99 15.77 -27.84
CA PHE A 57 -19.79 14.60 -27.49
C PHE A 57 -19.69 13.42 -28.46
N LYS A 58 -19.09 13.61 -29.64
CA LYS A 58 -18.96 12.58 -30.66
C LYS A 58 -17.54 12.08 -30.88
N GLY A 59 -16.53 12.64 -30.19
CA GLY A 59 -15.14 12.28 -30.41
C GLY A 59 -14.58 12.67 -31.78
N GLU A 60 -15.22 13.64 -32.50
CA GLU A 60 -14.91 14.06 -33.87
C GLU A 60 -14.07 15.36 -33.93
N GLY A 61 -13.56 15.87 -32.77
CA GLY A 61 -12.79 17.12 -32.74
C GLY A 61 -11.28 16.90 -32.91
N GLU A 62 -10.58 17.95 -33.31
CA GLU A 62 -9.13 17.99 -33.30
C GLU A 62 -8.66 17.99 -31.81
N GLN A 63 -8.09 16.88 -31.35
CA GLN A 63 -7.45 16.80 -30.06
C GLN A 63 -6.15 17.60 -30.11
N ASN A 64 -5.97 18.53 -29.19
CA ASN A 64 -4.66 19.16 -28.98
C ASN A 64 -3.74 18.19 -28.23
N LEU A 65 -3.16 17.25 -28.97
CA LEU A 65 -2.25 16.22 -28.44
C LEU A 65 -0.93 16.82 -27.94
N ASP A 66 -0.61 18.06 -28.30
CA ASP A 66 0.59 18.78 -27.90
C ASP A 66 0.35 19.66 -26.66
N TYR A 67 -0.77 19.48 -25.95
CA TYR A 67 -1.03 20.24 -24.72
C TYR A 67 0.00 19.91 -23.64
N VAL A 68 0.84 20.88 -23.32
CA VAL A 68 1.79 20.83 -22.19
C VAL A 68 1.21 21.69 -21.06
N GLY A 69 0.49 21.06 -20.15
CA GLY A 69 -0.04 21.70 -18.95
C GLY A 69 0.71 21.31 -17.68
N PRO A 70 0.25 21.81 -16.53
CA PRO A 70 0.74 21.35 -15.22
C PRO A 70 0.52 19.83 -15.08
N GLY A 71 1.41 19.13 -14.37
CA GLY A 71 1.40 17.66 -14.30
C GLY A 71 0.12 17.05 -13.71
N VAL A 72 -0.20 15.81 -14.13
CA VAL A 72 -1.23 14.95 -13.54
C VAL A 72 -0.54 13.83 -12.77
N PHE A 73 -0.66 13.84 -11.47
CA PHE A 73 0.01 12.89 -10.60
C PHE A 73 -0.97 11.91 -9.96
N LEU A 74 -0.55 10.67 -9.80
CA LEU A 74 -1.36 9.62 -9.19
C LEU A 74 -0.75 9.21 -7.83
N ALA A 75 -1.49 9.41 -6.74
CA ALA A 75 -1.15 8.87 -5.43
C ALA A 75 -1.92 7.58 -5.19
N ILE A 76 -1.21 6.48 -4.93
CA ILE A 76 -1.78 5.14 -4.78
C ILE A 76 -1.57 4.65 -3.34
N PRO A 77 -2.61 4.74 -2.48
CA PRO A 77 -2.53 4.20 -1.12
C PRO A 77 -2.34 2.69 -1.10
N TYR A 78 -2.98 1.94 -2.01
CA TYR A 78 -2.76 0.51 -2.18
C TYR A 78 -2.64 0.14 -3.66
N TYR A 79 -1.49 -0.45 -4.01
CA TYR A 79 -1.20 -0.90 -5.38
C TYR A 79 -1.68 -2.34 -5.59
N GLY A 80 -2.71 -2.51 -6.42
CA GLY A 80 -3.22 -3.83 -6.80
C GLY A 80 -2.16 -4.64 -7.56
N TYR A 81 -2.19 -5.95 -7.38
CA TYR A 81 -1.19 -6.88 -7.93
C TYR A 81 0.26 -6.68 -7.45
N ALA A 82 0.50 -5.93 -6.37
CA ALA A 82 1.82 -5.71 -5.78
C ALA A 82 2.60 -7.01 -5.50
N ARG A 83 1.90 -8.12 -5.21
CA ARG A 83 2.51 -9.44 -4.94
C ARG A 83 2.79 -10.27 -6.19
N GLN A 84 2.35 -9.83 -7.38
CA GLN A 84 2.72 -10.43 -8.66
C GLN A 84 3.93 -9.68 -9.26
N ASP A 85 4.98 -9.60 -8.45
CA ASP A 85 6.24 -8.89 -8.67
C ASP A 85 7.25 -9.68 -9.50
N LYS A 86 7.02 -10.97 -9.66
CA LYS A 86 7.85 -11.90 -10.43
C LYS A 86 7.02 -13.02 -11.02
N ARG A 87 7.63 -13.81 -11.92
CA ARG A 87 7.03 -15.04 -12.42
C ARG A 87 7.24 -16.16 -11.40
N PHE A 88 6.16 -16.76 -10.92
CA PHE A 88 6.19 -17.95 -10.05
C PHE A 88 6.21 -19.23 -10.90
N SER A 89 5.70 -19.15 -12.14
CA SER A 89 5.70 -20.24 -13.11
C SER A 89 6.00 -19.72 -14.52
N PRO A 90 6.54 -20.56 -15.43
CA PRO A 90 6.72 -20.21 -16.83
C PRO A 90 5.40 -19.77 -17.47
N GLY A 91 5.42 -18.66 -18.22
CA GLY A 91 4.24 -18.12 -18.92
C GLY A 91 3.40 -17.14 -18.09
N GLU A 92 3.64 -17.01 -16.79
CA GLU A 92 2.98 -15.96 -15.98
C GLU A 92 3.49 -14.56 -16.35
N THR A 93 2.61 -13.57 -16.25
CA THR A 93 3.01 -12.17 -16.39
C THR A 93 3.49 -11.58 -15.06
N ILE A 94 4.27 -10.53 -15.10
CA ILE A 94 4.57 -9.67 -13.95
C ILE A 94 3.51 -8.57 -13.94
N SER A 95 2.37 -8.86 -13.30
CA SER A 95 1.18 -8.00 -13.38
C SER A 95 1.41 -6.61 -12.80
N ALA A 96 2.25 -6.50 -11.76
CA ALA A 96 2.62 -5.20 -11.19
C ALA A 96 3.23 -4.27 -12.26
N ARG A 97 4.13 -4.77 -13.11
CA ARG A 97 4.75 -3.98 -14.18
C ARG A 97 3.73 -3.60 -15.26
N VAL A 98 2.90 -4.54 -15.71
CA VAL A 98 1.88 -4.28 -16.75
C VAL A 98 0.94 -3.15 -16.33
N ILE A 99 0.50 -3.15 -15.07
CA ILE A 99 -0.38 -2.09 -14.55
C ILE A 99 0.36 -0.75 -14.50
N SER A 100 1.63 -0.74 -14.08
CA SER A 100 2.46 0.46 -14.06
C SER A 100 2.62 1.05 -15.46
N ASP A 101 2.93 0.21 -16.46
CA ASP A 101 3.09 0.64 -17.87
C ASP A 101 1.81 1.25 -18.44
N ILE A 102 0.64 0.76 -18.03
CA ILE A 102 -0.65 1.32 -18.45
C ILE A 102 -0.90 2.67 -17.77
N LEU A 103 -0.68 2.76 -16.46
CA LEU A 103 -0.90 3.98 -15.68
C LEU A 103 0.06 5.11 -16.11
N GLY A 104 1.32 4.77 -16.37
CA GLY A 104 2.32 5.74 -16.83
C GLY A 104 2.06 6.36 -18.19
N LYS A 105 1.09 5.82 -18.96
CA LYS A 105 0.64 6.45 -20.21
C LYS A 105 -0.41 7.55 -20.01
N VAL A 106 -1.00 7.61 -18.83
CA VAL A 106 -2.14 8.48 -18.53
C VAL A 106 -1.90 9.43 -17.35
N CYS A 107 -0.70 9.38 -16.74
CA CYS A 107 -0.26 10.33 -15.70
C CYS A 107 1.24 10.63 -15.86
N ASP A 108 1.67 11.78 -15.32
CA ASP A 108 3.05 12.27 -15.42
C ASP A 108 3.96 11.72 -14.33
N GLY A 109 3.40 11.08 -13.31
CA GLY A 109 4.15 10.42 -12.25
C GLY A 109 3.25 9.79 -11.19
N MET A 110 3.82 8.85 -10.42
CA MET A 110 3.10 8.12 -9.38
C MET A 110 3.83 8.17 -8.04
N VAL A 111 3.05 8.21 -6.96
CA VAL A 111 3.51 7.94 -5.60
C VAL A 111 2.81 6.68 -5.11
N ILE A 112 3.55 5.68 -4.67
CA ILE A 112 3.02 4.40 -4.21
C ILE A 112 3.43 4.17 -2.76
N LEU A 113 2.44 3.89 -1.91
CA LEU A 113 2.67 3.61 -0.49
C LEU A 113 3.05 2.14 -0.30
N ASP A 114 4.17 1.90 0.40
CA ASP A 114 4.67 0.59 0.85
C ASP A 114 4.49 -0.54 -0.19
N LEU A 115 4.97 -0.30 -1.41
CA LEU A 115 4.93 -1.34 -2.45
C LEU A 115 5.68 -2.59 -1.97
N HIS A 116 5.11 -3.77 -2.18
CA HIS A 116 5.63 -5.05 -1.68
C HIS A 116 7.09 -5.29 -2.10
N GLU A 117 7.41 -5.08 -3.38
CA GLU A 117 8.76 -5.16 -3.94
C GLU A 117 9.01 -3.97 -4.88
N PRO A 118 9.61 -2.86 -4.40
CA PRO A 118 9.84 -1.67 -5.22
C PRO A 118 10.64 -1.92 -6.49
N LYS A 119 11.58 -2.86 -6.46
CA LYS A 119 12.46 -3.19 -7.61
C LYS A 119 11.69 -3.55 -8.87
N VAL A 120 10.46 -4.05 -8.75
CA VAL A 120 9.64 -4.41 -9.91
C VAL A 120 9.30 -3.21 -10.80
N LEU A 121 9.32 -2.00 -10.24
CA LEU A 121 9.00 -0.74 -10.92
C LEU A 121 10.19 0.25 -10.99
N GLU A 122 11.40 -0.15 -10.62
CA GLU A 122 12.59 0.73 -10.68
C GLU A 122 12.96 1.11 -12.13
N ASP A 123 12.66 0.25 -13.11
CA ASP A 123 12.96 0.46 -14.53
C ASP A 123 11.79 1.05 -15.32
N CYS A 124 10.83 1.72 -14.67
CA CYS A 124 9.74 2.39 -15.36
C CYS A 124 10.23 3.63 -16.10
N ASP A 125 9.71 3.84 -17.32
CA ASP A 125 10.09 4.97 -18.21
C ASP A 125 9.47 6.32 -17.77
N PHE A 126 8.87 6.40 -16.59
CA PHE A 126 8.24 7.60 -16.05
C PHE A 126 8.47 7.68 -14.52
N PRO A 127 8.34 8.89 -13.91
CA PRO A 127 8.64 9.09 -12.50
C PRO A 127 7.74 8.27 -11.56
N VAL A 128 8.34 7.43 -10.71
CA VAL A 128 7.67 6.69 -9.64
C VAL A 128 8.41 6.93 -8.32
N LYS A 129 7.67 7.34 -7.29
CA LYS A 129 8.18 7.47 -5.91
C LYS A 129 7.55 6.42 -5.02
N PHE A 130 8.37 5.76 -4.23
CA PHE A 130 7.94 4.85 -3.17
C PHE A 130 8.03 5.55 -1.83
N VAL A 131 6.98 5.46 -1.04
CA VAL A 131 6.92 6.07 0.29
C VAL A 131 6.55 5.03 1.33
N SER A 132 7.02 5.24 2.57
CA SER A 132 6.76 4.35 3.69
C SER A 132 5.81 5.01 4.69
N SER A 133 4.86 4.23 5.23
CA SER A 133 4.02 4.61 6.37
C SER A 133 4.55 4.07 7.71
N MET A 134 5.74 3.50 7.71
CA MET A 134 6.36 2.98 8.94
C MET A 134 6.55 4.06 10.01
N PRO A 135 6.89 5.33 9.66
CA PRO A 135 6.91 6.41 10.66
C PRO A 135 5.57 6.62 11.35
N GLU A 136 4.48 6.68 10.60
CA GLU A 136 3.13 6.87 11.14
C GLU A 136 2.67 5.66 11.99
N ILE A 137 3.06 4.45 11.58
CA ILE A 137 2.83 3.22 12.36
C ILE A 137 3.63 3.25 13.66
N ALA A 138 4.90 3.67 13.62
CA ALA A 138 5.75 3.77 14.80
C ALA A 138 5.17 4.77 15.82
N GLU A 139 4.74 5.94 15.36
CA GLU A 139 4.08 6.96 16.20
C GLU A 139 2.84 6.39 16.88
N ARG A 140 1.97 5.71 16.13
CA ARG A 140 0.76 5.08 16.67
C ARG A 140 1.07 3.99 17.68
N LEU A 141 2.04 3.14 17.40
CA LEU A 141 2.47 2.09 18.35
C LEU A 141 3.04 2.71 19.62
N LYS A 142 3.77 3.82 19.51
CA LYS A 142 4.31 4.54 20.68
C LYS A 142 3.23 5.13 21.57
N GLU A 143 2.17 5.67 20.96
CA GLU A 143 1.06 6.27 21.70
C GLU A 143 0.19 5.24 22.43
N GLU A 144 -0.07 4.09 21.82
CA GLU A 144 -1.11 3.16 22.30
C GLU A 144 -0.57 1.86 22.90
N VAL A 145 0.64 1.44 22.54
CA VAL A 145 1.19 0.12 22.90
C VAL A 145 2.51 0.25 23.64
N ASP A 146 3.39 1.13 23.15
CA ASP A 146 4.79 1.29 23.57
C ASP A 146 5.50 -0.06 23.73
N PRO A 147 5.71 -0.81 22.63
CA PRO A 147 6.26 -2.15 22.69
C PRO A 147 7.73 -2.14 23.16
N ASP A 148 8.15 -3.20 23.85
CA ASP A 148 9.57 -3.41 24.16
C ASP A 148 10.35 -3.93 22.96
N PHE A 149 9.64 -4.58 22.01
CA PHE A 149 10.26 -5.35 20.95
C PHE A 149 9.44 -5.34 19.65
N ILE A 150 10.11 -5.11 18.52
CA ILE A 150 9.53 -5.21 17.18
C ILE A 150 9.98 -6.51 16.51
N LEU A 151 9.05 -7.25 15.94
CA LEU A 151 9.31 -8.49 15.23
C LEU A 151 8.92 -8.39 13.75
N SER A 152 9.86 -8.69 12.88
CA SER A 152 9.53 -9.00 11.48
C SER A 152 9.06 -10.46 11.36
N PRO A 153 7.90 -10.73 10.74
CA PRO A 153 7.38 -12.09 10.63
C PRO A 153 8.17 -12.96 9.64
N ASP A 154 8.99 -12.37 8.80
CA ASP A 154 9.90 -13.06 7.88
C ASP A 154 11.02 -12.12 7.37
N LYS A 155 11.89 -12.66 6.49
CA LYS A 155 13.01 -11.89 5.93
C LYS A 155 12.58 -10.75 4.98
N GLY A 156 11.42 -10.86 4.37
CA GLY A 156 10.91 -9.85 3.42
C GLY A 156 10.45 -8.55 4.09
N ALA A 157 10.09 -8.60 5.38
CA ALA A 157 9.62 -7.44 6.13
C ALA A 157 10.69 -6.84 7.06
N ILE A 158 11.95 -7.29 6.99
CA ILE A 158 13.04 -6.86 7.88
C ILE A 158 13.22 -5.34 7.85
N ASP A 159 13.33 -4.75 6.66
CA ASP A 159 13.63 -3.33 6.51
C ASP A 159 12.53 -2.46 7.15
N ARG A 160 11.26 -2.81 6.92
CA ARG A 160 10.10 -2.11 7.50
C ARG A 160 10.04 -2.22 9.01
N ALA A 161 10.19 -3.43 9.54
CA ALA A 161 10.16 -3.66 10.99
C ALA A 161 11.36 -3.01 11.69
N SER A 162 12.53 -2.99 11.04
CA SER A 162 13.73 -2.30 11.51
C SER A 162 13.55 -0.78 11.53
N GLU A 163 12.90 -0.21 10.51
CA GLU A 163 12.55 1.22 10.46
C GLU A 163 11.65 1.60 11.64
N VAL A 164 10.56 0.86 11.86
CA VAL A 164 9.65 1.08 13.00
C VAL A 164 10.39 0.99 14.33
N ALA A 165 11.23 -0.02 14.50
CA ALA A 165 12.02 -0.20 15.74
C ALA A 165 12.99 0.96 15.97
N SER A 166 13.67 1.42 14.92
CA SER A 166 14.61 2.55 14.98
C SER A 166 13.92 3.86 15.40
N ILE A 167 12.74 4.14 14.84
CA ILE A 167 11.96 5.35 15.15
C ILE A 167 11.48 5.34 16.61
N GLY A 168 10.99 4.19 17.09
CA GLY A 168 10.50 4.06 18.46
C GLY A 168 11.58 3.86 19.53
N GLY A 169 12.79 3.50 19.11
CA GLY A 169 13.88 3.15 20.02
C GLY A 169 13.70 1.76 20.66
N TRP A 170 13.03 0.82 19.98
CA TRP A 170 12.72 -0.51 20.44
C TRP A 170 13.73 -1.55 19.97
N GLU A 171 13.82 -2.67 20.70
CA GLU A 171 14.58 -3.83 20.24
C GLU A 171 13.94 -4.44 18.98
N PHE A 172 14.73 -5.08 18.13
CA PHE A 172 14.29 -5.65 16.86
C PHE A 172 14.87 -7.04 16.60
N SER A 173 14.07 -7.92 16.00
CA SER A 173 14.52 -9.15 15.36
C SER A 173 13.52 -9.63 14.29
N TYR A 174 13.81 -10.79 13.69
CA TYR A 174 12.96 -11.41 12.70
C TYR A 174 12.87 -12.93 12.89
N LEU A 175 11.78 -13.54 12.36
CA LEU A 175 11.63 -14.98 12.34
C LEU A 175 12.30 -15.59 11.11
N GLU A 176 13.05 -16.68 11.32
CA GLU A 176 13.54 -17.49 10.21
C GLU A 176 12.50 -18.54 9.80
N LYS A 177 12.20 -18.62 8.50
CA LYS A 177 11.37 -19.69 7.94
C LYS A 177 12.26 -20.91 7.71
N THR A 178 12.08 -21.97 8.48
CA THR A 178 12.69 -23.26 8.20
C THR A 178 11.67 -24.15 7.50
N ARG A 179 11.96 -24.60 6.30
CA ARG A 179 11.17 -25.61 5.59
C ARG A 179 11.53 -26.96 6.16
N ILE A 180 10.60 -27.64 6.85
CA ILE A 180 10.79 -29.01 7.35
C ILE A 180 10.50 -30.02 6.25
N ASP A 181 9.48 -29.79 5.43
CA ASP A 181 9.12 -30.59 4.26
C ASP A 181 8.37 -29.77 3.19
N ALA A 182 7.91 -30.41 2.10
CA ALA A 182 7.26 -29.74 0.98
C ALA A 182 5.95 -29.01 1.36
N HIS A 183 5.34 -29.35 2.50
CA HIS A 183 4.04 -28.84 2.95
C HIS A 183 4.08 -28.16 4.31
N THR A 184 5.17 -28.34 5.08
CA THR A 184 5.31 -27.84 6.46
C THR A 184 6.37 -26.75 6.51
N ILE A 185 5.93 -25.51 6.77
CA ILE A 185 6.80 -24.37 7.08
C ILE A 185 6.70 -24.14 8.58
N GLU A 186 7.78 -24.38 9.31
CA GLU A 186 7.89 -23.98 10.70
C GLU A 186 8.65 -22.68 10.80
N HIS A 187 8.08 -21.71 11.51
CA HIS A 187 8.78 -20.50 11.89
C HIS A 187 9.59 -20.84 13.15
N GLN A 188 10.86 -21.17 12.96
CA GLN A 188 11.77 -21.27 14.10
C GLN A 188 12.03 -19.86 14.60
N ALA A 189 11.38 -19.54 15.72
CA ALA A 189 11.83 -18.43 16.53
C ALA A 189 13.23 -18.83 17.06
N LYS A 190 14.30 -18.09 16.70
CA LYS A 190 15.48 -18.01 17.54
C LYS A 190 14.98 -17.78 18.97
N ASP A 191 15.72 -18.26 19.99
CA ASP A 191 15.46 -17.86 21.36
C ASP A 191 15.52 -16.33 21.44
N LEU A 192 14.33 -15.72 21.26
CA LEU A 192 14.15 -14.29 21.39
C LEU A 192 13.97 -13.99 22.87
N ASP A 193 14.71 -13.03 23.39
CA ASP A 193 14.50 -12.57 24.77
C ASP A 193 13.23 -11.72 24.87
N VAL A 194 12.07 -12.40 24.73
CA VAL A 194 10.73 -11.76 24.75
C VAL A 194 9.94 -12.07 26.02
N LYS A 195 10.52 -12.78 26.96
CA LYS A 195 9.82 -13.16 28.21
C LYS A 195 9.41 -11.93 29.00
N GLY A 196 8.09 -11.80 29.21
CA GLY A 196 7.48 -10.66 29.90
C GLY A 196 7.40 -9.37 29.10
N LYS A 197 7.89 -9.36 27.85
CA LYS A 197 7.89 -8.19 26.98
C LYS A 197 6.58 -8.03 26.22
N VAL A 198 6.28 -6.80 25.84
CA VAL A 198 5.24 -6.40 24.87
C VAL A 198 5.87 -6.40 23.50
N VAL A 199 5.33 -7.19 22.57
CA VAL A 199 5.89 -7.36 21.21
C VAL A 199 4.93 -6.87 20.17
N ALA A 200 5.39 -6.09 19.21
CA ALA A 200 4.63 -5.75 18.00
C ALA A 200 5.23 -6.44 16.76
N ILE A 201 4.40 -7.18 16.03
CA ILE A 201 4.75 -7.81 14.75
C ILE A 201 4.41 -6.81 13.65
N VAL A 202 5.40 -6.44 12.82
CA VAL A 202 5.24 -5.43 11.76
C VAL A 202 5.49 -6.04 10.39
N ASP A 203 4.56 -5.79 9.45
CA ASP A 203 4.63 -6.27 8.05
C ASP A 203 4.12 -5.18 7.09
N ASP A 204 4.30 -5.35 5.77
CA ASP A 204 3.67 -4.47 4.76
C ASP A 204 2.17 -4.73 4.66
N MET A 205 1.76 -5.99 4.71
CA MET A 205 0.35 -6.35 4.56
C MET A 205 -0.08 -7.55 5.39
N ILE A 206 -1.34 -7.53 5.81
CA ILE A 206 -1.99 -8.68 6.43
C ILE A 206 -3.14 -9.13 5.53
N SER A 207 -2.97 -10.29 4.86
CA SER A 207 -4.02 -10.91 4.05
C SER A 207 -4.84 -11.90 4.88
N THR A 208 -4.47 -13.17 4.92
CA THR A 208 -5.18 -14.22 5.70
C THR A 208 -4.83 -14.26 7.18
N GLY A 209 -3.84 -13.50 7.62
CA GLY A 209 -3.34 -13.44 8.99
C GLY A 209 -2.57 -14.67 9.47
N GLY A 210 -2.38 -15.69 8.60
CA GLY A 210 -1.76 -16.95 8.99
C GLY A 210 -0.32 -16.81 9.51
N THR A 211 0.47 -15.94 8.89
CA THR A 211 1.85 -15.67 9.31
C THR A 211 1.87 -15.01 10.68
N ILE A 212 1.04 -13.97 10.89
CA ILE A 212 0.94 -13.26 12.16
C ILE A 212 0.49 -14.19 13.29
N CYS A 213 -0.53 -15.04 13.05
CA CYS A 213 -0.99 -15.98 14.06
C CYS A 213 0.13 -16.95 14.50
N ARG A 214 0.86 -17.55 13.55
CA ARG A 214 1.98 -18.44 13.86
C ARG A 214 3.11 -17.72 14.61
N ALA A 215 3.43 -16.49 14.21
CA ALA A 215 4.42 -15.67 14.89
C ALA A 215 3.98 -15.37 16.34
N SER A 216 2.73 -14.97 16.54
CA SER A 216 2.18 -14.72 17.87
C SER A 216 2.21 -15.95 18.77
N ASP A 217 1.81 -17.13 18.25
CA ASP A 217 1.86 -18.38 19.02
C ASP A 217 3.30 -18.73 19.44
N ALA A 218 4.28 -18.50 18.57
CA ALA A 218 5.68 -18.71 18.87
C ALA A 218 6.19 -17.76 19.96
N LEU A 219 5.83 -16.47 19.89
CA LEU A 219 6.18 -15.47 20.91
C LEU A 219 5.56 -15.79 22.27
N ARG A 220 4.28 -16.17 22.28
CA ARG A 220 3.58 -16.54 23.54
C ARG A 220 4.18 -17.78 24.18
N ARG A 221 4.60 -18.79 23.38
CA ARG A 221 5.35 -19.95 23.91
C ARG A 221 6.68 -19.56 24.57
N GLN A 222 7.32 -18.48 24.10
CA GLN A 222 8.55 -17.92 24.70
C GLN A 222 8.27 -16.95 25.85
N GLY A 223 7.01 -16.77 26.24
CA GLY A 223 6.60 -16.00 27.39
C GLY A 223 6.40 -14.50 27.14
N ALA A 224 6.16 -14.08 25.91
CA ALA A 224 5.74 -12.71 25.62
C ALA A 224 4.48 -12.36 26.42
N LYS A 225 4.47 -11.17 27.05
CA LYS A 225 3.36 -10.66 27.86
C LYS A 225 2.16 -10.31 27.00
N SER A 226 2.39 -9.59 25.90
CA SER A 226 1.38 -9.16 24.96
C SER A 226 1.96 -9.17 23.55
N VAL A 227 1.10 -9.45 22.54
CA VAL A 227 1.50 -9.48 21.13
C VAL A 227 0.52 -8.65 20.32
N TYR A 228 1.01 -7.65 19.63
CA TYR A 228 0.26 -6.79 18.72
C TYR A 228 0.70 -7.02 17.28
N ALA A 229 -0.14 -6.64 16.32
CA ALA A 229 0.21 -6.68 14.90
C ALA A 229 -0.02 -5.31 14.27
N ALA A 230 0.90 -4.87 13.42
CA ALA A 230 0.76 -3.65 12.64
C ALA A 230 1.16 -3.88 11.19
N CYS A 231 0.46 -3.23 10.25
CA CYS A 231 0.83 -3.25 8.85
C CYS A 231 0.29 -2.03 8.11
N THR A 232 0.86 -1.74 6.95
CA THR A 232 0.32 -0.72 6.04
C THR A 232 -1.02 -1.17 5.47
N HIS A 233 -1.08 -2.35 4.86
CA HIS A 233 -2.22 -2.80 4.08
C HIS A 233 -3.01 -3.93 4.78
N GLY A 234 -4.11 -3.56 5.41
CA GLY A 234 -5.02 -4.53 6.03
C GLY A 234 -6.04 -5.08 5.02
N LEU A 235 -5.69 -6.15 4.28
CA LEU A 235 -6.62 -6.79 3.33
C LEU A 235 -7.66 -7.66 4.04
N PHE A 236 -7.26 -8.35 5.09
CA PHE A 236 -8.11 -9.20 5.96
C PHE A 236 -9.04 -10.16 5.22
N THR A 237 -8.50 -10.90 4.25
CA THR A 237 -9.25 -11.90 3.49
C THR A 237 -9.55 -13.15 4.31
N GLY A 238 -10.62 -13.89 3.95
CA GLY A 238 -10.92 -15.20 4.53
C GLY A 238 -11.16 -15.20 6.05
N GLY A 239 -11.76 -14.14 6.61
CA GLY A 239 -12.05 -14.06 8.04
C GLY A 239 -10.84 -13.77 8.92
N ALA A 240 -9.77 -13.18 8.35
CA ALA A 240 -8.51 -12.92 9.06
C ALA A 240 -8.67 -12.13 10.34
N LEU A 241 -9.55 -11.11 10.41
CA LEU A 241 -9.77 -10.33 11.63
C LEU A 241 -10.27 -11.19 12.80
N SER A 242 -11.23 -12.10 12.55
CA SER A 242 -11.73 -13.01 13.57
C SER A 242 -10.64 -13.98 14.05
N LYS A 243 -9.81 -14.45 13.12
CA LYS A 243 -8.68 -15.32 13.44
C LYS A 243 -7.62 -14.56 14.26
N LEU A 244 -7.25 -13.35 13.86
CA LEU A 244 -6.28 -12.51 14.58
C LEU A 244 -6.74 -12.18 15.99
N ALA A 245 -8.05 -11.92 16.20
CA ALA A 245 -8.59 -11.58 17.52
C ALA A 245 -8.37 -12.65 18.58
N SER A 246 -8.11 -13.91 18.22
CA SER A 246 -7.78 -15.00 19.16
C SER A 246 -6.27 -15.21 19.35
N HIS A 247 -5.42 -14.50 18.62
CA HIS A 247 -3.96 -14.69 18.66
C HIS A 247 -3.21 -13.43 19.11
N VAL A 248 -3.70 -12.24 18.78
CA VAL A 248 -3.04 -10.96 19.12
C VAL A 248 -3.94 -10.07 19.96
N ASP A 249 -3.36 -9.23 20.79
CA ASP A 249 -4.06 -8.32 21.70
C ASP A 249 -4.60 -7.08 20.97
N GLY A 250 -4.04 -6.73 19.82
CA GLY A 250 -4.53 -5.64 18.98
C GLY A 250 -3.94 -5.69 17.56
N VAL A 251 -4.64 -5.01 16.63
CA VAL A 251 -4.22 -4.88 15.23
C VAL A 251 -4.33 -3.43 14.81
N TYR A 252 -3.28 -2.89 14.22
CA TYR A 252 -3.13 -1.52 13.75
C TYR A 252 -2.84 -1.51 12.26
N THR A 253 -3.64 -0.79 11.48
CA THR A 253 -3.39 -0.64 10.04
C THR A 253 -3.56 0.79 9.60
N THR A 254 -2.98 1.13 8.45
CA THR A 254 -3.29 2.40 7.80
C THR A 254 -4.68 2.35 7.15
N ASP A 255 -5.14 3.51 6.72
CA ASP A 255 -6.36 3.69 5.92
C ASP A 255 -6.14 3.48 4.41
N SER A 256 -4.97 2.97 4.00
CA SER A 256 -4.67 2.60 2.60
C SER A 256 -5.73 1.67 2.00
N LEU A 257 -6.22 0.74 2.81
CA LEU A 257 -7.42 -0.07 2.57
C LEU A 257 -8.34 0.08 3.77
N ARG A 258 -9.45 0.78 3.59
CA ARG A 258 -10.40 1.05 4.68
C ARG A 258 -10.97 -0.25 5.27
N ASN A 259 -10.72 -0.44 6.55
CA ASN A 259 -11.18 -1.59 7.32
C ASN A 259 -11.43 -1.19 8.81
N PRO A 260 -12.04 -2.04 9.66
CA PRO A 260 -12.32 -1.71 11.05
C PRO A 260 -11.09 -1.44 11.94
N ARG A 261 -9.89 -1.69 11.46
CA ARG A 261 -8.60 -1.50 12.16
C ARG A 261 -7.74 -0.39 11.54
N SER A 262 -8.31 0.38 10.61
CA SER A 262 -7.66 1.56 10.02
C SER A 262 -7.63 2.71 11.02
N VAL A 263 -6.53 2.80 11.77
CA VAL A 263 -6.32 3.80 12.84
C VAL A 263 -5.10 4.68 12.58
N VAL A 264 -4.35 4.42 11.51
CA VAL A 264 -3.19 5.19 11.06
C VAL A 264 -3.52 5.85 9.73
N SER A 265 -3.24 7.16 9.59
CA SER A 265 -3.45 7.85 8.32
C SER A 265 -2.29 7.60 7.36
N SER A 266 -2.60 7.24 6.12
CA SER A 266 -1.62 7.13 5.02
C SER A 266 -1.31 8.48 4.36
N ALA A 267 -2.10 9.51 4.62
CA ALA A 267 -1.99 10.81 3.96
C ALA A 267 -0.64 11.52 4.18
N PRO A 268 -0.02 11.53 5.37
CA PRO A 268 1.27 12.18 5.56
C PRO A 268 2.38 11.55 4.70
N ALA A 269 2.43 10.22 4.63
CA ALA A 269 3.41 9.50 3.80
C ALA A 269 3.24 9.85 2.31
N LEU A 270 2.01 9.77 1.80
CA LEU A 270 1.71 10.12 0.40
C LEU A 270 2.04 11.58 0.08
N ALA A 271 1.74 12.50 1.00
CA ALA A 271 2.04 13.93 0.83
C ALA A 271 3.55 14.21 0.78
N ARG A 272 4.38 13.47 1.53
CA ARG A 272 5.84 13.56 1.42
C ARG A 272 6.31 13.20 0.02
N GLY A 273 5.88 12.03 -0.49
CA GLY A 273 6.28 11.58 -1.82
C GLY A 273 5.77 12.46 -2.95
N LEU A 274 4.57 13.03 -2.83
CA LEU A 274 4.05 13.97 -3.82
C LEU A 274 4.88 15.25 -3.89
N ARG A 275 5.31 15.82 -2.75
CA ARG A 275 6.20 16.99 -2.74
C ARG A 275 7.50 16.69 -3.47
N GLU A 276 8.15 15.56 -3.14
CA GLU A 276 9.41 15.16 -3.79
C GLU A 276 9.24 14.84 -5.28
N LEU A 277 8.07 14.38 -5.72
CA LEU A 277 7.80 14.06 -7.11
C LEU A 277 7.54 15.31 -7.95
N MET A 278 7.00 16.37 -7.33
CA MET A 278 6.59 17.61 -7.99
C MET A 278 7.66 18.70 -7.95
N GLU A 279 8.76 18.51 -7.20
CA GLU A 279 9.97 19.37 -7.19
C GLU A 279 10.86 19.10 -8.42
#